data_e6d27502e318c04aea859355b1db3d17
#
_entry.id   e6d27502e318c04aea859355b1db3d17
#
_cell.length_a   1.000
_cell.length_b   1.000
_cell.length_c   1.000
_cell.angle_alpha   90.00
_cell.angle_beta   90.00
_cell.angle_gamma   90.00
#
_symmetry.space_group_name_H-M   'P 1'
#
loop_
_entity.id
_entity.type
_entity.pdbx_description
1 polymer ?
#
loop_
_entity_poly.entity_id
_entity_poly.type
_entity_poly.pdbx_seq_one_letter_code
_entity_poly.pdbx_strand_id
1 'polypeptide(L)'
;GLLMSVFLFARIAFELSFDNFYHDSDNLYIVKTGWLKNGVLEGNESRFTIIPIPAAIAEEFPEQVESSTVSCSLFDNSFQLGERQLDLSTVMADTLYFSVLGLEMIEGNPQDLAGPDVVFLSAKSAKEAFGDENPIGKTLRYDFWGYQTTLLVKGIFADIPLNTSLERRPEAIISFPTIGRHLKWNLGWQSGGNYDGYLR
;
A
#
# COMPACT_ATOMS: atom_id res chain seq x y z
N GLY A 1 30.45 -21.05 -20.34
CA GLY A 1 30.10 -22.06 -19.41
C GLY A 1 29.73 -21.58 -18.01
N LEU A 2 30.64 -21.68 -17.05
CA LEU A 2 30.33 -21.51 -15.61
C LEU A 2 29.66 -20.15 -15.24
N LEU A 3 30.18 -19.05 -15.78
CA LEU A 3 29.66 -17.71 -15.50
C LEU A 3 28.18 -17.57 -15.92
N MET A 4 27.82 -18.10 -17.09
CA MET A 4 26.47 -18.10 -17.59
C MET A 4 25.54 -18.96 -16.72
N SER A 5 26.05 -20.12 -16.27
CA SER A 5 25.27 -20.99 -15.37
C SER A 5 25.01 -20.30 -14.03
N VAL A 6 25.99 -19.65 -13.42
CA VAL A 6 25.83 -18.90 -12.17
C VAL A 6 24.83 -17.77 -12.35
N PHE A 7 24.89 -17.02 -13.45
CA PHE A 7 23.93 -15.96 -13.76
C PHE A 7 22.49 -16.49 -13.90
N LEU A 8 22.33 -17.60 -14.63
CA LEU A 8 21.01 -18.23 -14.78
C LEU A 8 20.45 -18.73 -13.45
N PHE A 9 21.28 -19.38 -12.62
CA PHE A 9 20.86 -19.81 -11.29
C PHE A 9 20.47 -18.63 -10.40
N ALA A 10 21.24 -17.54 -10.40
CA ALA A 10 20.92 -16.34 -9.65
C ALA A 10 19.58 -15.72 -10.12
N ARG A 11 19.35 -15.69 -11.44
CA ARG A 11 18.09 -15.22 -12.02
C ARG A 11 16.91 -16.10 -11.63
N ILE A 12 17.05 -17.41 -11.73
CA ILE A 12 15.99 -18.35 -11.33
C ILE A 12 15.71 -18.22 -9.83
N ALA A 13 16.74 -18.17 -8.99
CA ALA A 13 16.57 -18.00 -7.54
C ALA A 13 15.84 -16.68 -7.21
N PHE A 14 16.17 -15.59 -7.92
CA PHE A 14 15.48 -14.32 -7.77
C PHE A 14 14.00 -14.42 -8.18
N GLU A 15 13.70 -15.02 -9.34
CA GLU A 15 12.31 -15.19 -9.80
C GLU A 15 11.48 -16.10 -8.85
N LEU A 16 12.08 -17.14 -8.30
CA LEU A 16 11.43 -18.03 -7.34
C LEU A 16 11.27 -17.41 -5.95
N SER A 17 11.93 -16.28 -5.68
CA SER A 17 11.84 -15.56 -4.41
C SER A 17 10.77 -14.46 -4.41
N PHE A 18 10.06 -14.24 -5.54
CA PHE A 18 8.99 -13.24 -5.59
C PHE A 18 7.93 -13.52 -4.55
N ASP A 19 7.55 -12.45 -3.84
CA ASP A 19 6.50 -12.44 -2.82
C ASP A 19 6.73 -13.34 -1.59
N ASN A 20 7.87 -14.05 -1.49
CA ASN A 20 8.18 -14.92 -0.36
C ASN A 20 8.36 -14.18 0.98
N PHE A 21 8.43 -12.86 0.96
CA PHE A 21 8.55 -12.06 2.18
C PHE A 21 7.18 -11.77 2.83
N TYR A 22 6.09 -11.95 2.10
CA TYR A 22 4.76 -11.86 2.69
C TYR A 22 4.53 -13.03 3.63
N HIS A 23 4.11 -12.74 4.84
CA HIS A 23 3.67 -13.79 5.73
C HIS A 23 2.43 -14.48 5.14
N ASP A 24 2.53 -15.78 4.88
CA ASP A 24 1.43 -16.59 4.32
C ASP A 24 0.95 -16.11 2.94
N SER A 25 1.90 -15.92 2.01
CA SER A 25 1.63 -15.44 0.64
C SER A 25 0.65 -16.30 -0.16
N ASP A 26 0.57 -17.60 0.16
CA ASP A 26 -0.32 -18.54 -0.53
C ASP A 26 -1.81 -18.23 -0.32
N ASN A 27 -2.14 -17.50 0.74
CA ASN A 27 -3.49 -17.07 1.09
C ASN A 27 -3.76 -15.58 0.78
N LEU A 28 -2.89 -14.95 0.01
CA LEU A 28 -3.05 -13.56 -0.41
C LEU A 28 -3.59 -13.48 -1.84
N TYR A 29 -4.74 -12.86 -2.01
CA TYR A 29 -5.43 -12.73 -3.31
C TYR A 29 -5.62 -11.27 -3.69
N ILE A 30 -5.51 -10.98 -4.99
CA ILE A 30 -5.81 -9.66 -5.57
C ILE A 30 -7.21 -9.68 -6.15
N VAL A 31 -8.03 -8.70 -5.78
CA VAL A 31 -9.37 -8.51 -6.35
C VAL A 31 -9.26 -7.91 -7.74
N LYS A 32 -9.77 -8.63 -8.74
CA LYS A 32 -9.90 -8.13 -10.09
C LYS A 32 -11.36 -7.82 -10.41
N THR A 33 -11.61 -6.81 -11.20
CA THR A 33 -12.95 -6.46 -11.68
C THR A 33 -13.05 -6.59 -13.19
N GLY A 34 -14.23 -6.92 -13.65
CA GLY A 34 -14.52 -7.03 -15.08
C GLY A 34 -15.98 -6.69 -15.39
N TRP A 35 -16.25 -6.33 -16.62
CA TRP A 35 -17.60 -6.03 -17.08
C TRP A 35 -18.24 -7.29 -17.67
N LEU A 36 -19.44 -7.62 -17.18
CA LEU A 36 -20.24 -8.72 -17.73
C LEU A 36 -21.33 -8.19 -18.63
N LYS A 37 -21.40 -8.72 -19.85
CA LYS A 37 -22.52 -8.49 -20.77
C LYS A 37 -23.20 -9.83 -21.06
N ASN A 38 -24.48 -9.91 -20.70
CA ASN A 38 -25.25 -11.16 -20.82
C ASN A 38 -24.57 -12.36 -20.12
N GLY A 39 -23.89 -12.14 -18.99
CA GLY A 39 -23.20 -13.19 -18.23
C GLY A 39 -21.82 -13.59 -18.77
N VAL A 40 -21.34 -12.92 -19.81
CA VAL A 40 -20.01 -13.16 -20.41
C VAL A 40 -19.11 -11.96 -20.13
N LEU A 41 -17.86 -12.24 -19.72
CA LEU A 41 -16.85 -11.19 -19.52
C LEU A 41 -16.58 -10.47 -20.85
N GLU A 42 -16.80 -9.16 -20.88
CA GLU A 42 -16.51 -8.28 -22.01
C GLU A 42 -15.19 -7.55 -21.80
N GLY A 43 -14.20 -7.87 -22.61
CA GLY A 43 -12.85 -7.28 -22.50
C GLY A 43 -11.94 -7.99 -21.51
N ASN A 44 -10.94 -7.27 -21.01
CA ASN A 44 -9.98 -7.78 -20.03
C ASN A 44 -10.41 -7.43 -18.61
N GLU A 45 -10.05 -8.29 -17.66
CA GLU A 45 -10.14 -7.97 -16.24
C GLU A 45 -9.19 -6.81 -15.89
N SER A 46 -9.68 -5.90 -15.05
CA SER A 46 -8.86 -4.87 -14.42
C SER A 46 -8.39 -5.35 -13.06
N ARG A 47 -7.13 -5.07 -12.72
CA ARG A 47 -6.64 -5.25 -11.35
C ARG A 47 -7.22 -4.22 -10.38
N PHE A 48 -7.77 -3.14 -10.90
CA PHE A 48 -8.32 -2.07 -10.07
C PHE A 48 -9.77 -2.34 -9.72
N THR A 49 -10.13 -2.00 -8.50
CA THR A 49 -11.46 -2.13 -7.94
C THR A 49 -11.96 -0.80 -7.38
N ILE A 50 -13.15 -0.79 -6.80
CA ILE A 50 -13.68 0.32 -5.98
C ILE A 50 -13.53 -0.02 -4.50
N ILE A 51 -13.43 0.99 -3.65
CA ILE A 51 -13.11 0.84 -2.22
C ILE A 51 -13.95 -0.21 -1.49
N PRO A 52 -15.31 -0.25 -1.62
CA PRO A 52 -16.10 -1.18 -0.82
C PRO A 52 -16.06 -2.65 -1.26
N ILE A 53 -15.59 -2.96 -2.47
CA ILE A 53 -15.68 -4.34 -3.01
C ILE A 53 -14.93 -5.36 -2.16
N PRO A 54 -13.64 -5.15 -1.76
CA PRO A 54 -12.94 -6.15 -0.96
C PRO A 54 -13.64 -6.45 0.37
N ALA A 55 -14.13 -5.41 1.06
CA ALA A 55 -14.88 -5.57 2.30
C ALA A 55 -16.21 -6.30 2.09
N ALA A 56 -16.94 -5.98 1.01
CA ALA A 56 -18.20 -6.64 0.69
C ALA A 56 -18.00 -8.14 0.36
N ILE A 57 -16.88 -8.50 -0.30
CA ILE A 57 -16.53 -9.90 -0.54
C ILE A 57 -16.25 -10.62 0.78
N ALA A 58 -15.48 -10.01 1.70
CA ALA A 58 -15.20 -10.60 3.00
C ALA A 58 -16.48 -10.77 3.86
N GLU A 59 -17.42 -9.84 3.78
CA GLU A 59 -18.73 -9.94 4.46
C GLU A 59 -19.62 -11.03 3.87
N GLU A 60 -19.62 -11.21 2.55
CA GLU A 60 -20.44 -12.24 1.86
C GLU A 60 -19.87 -13.65 2.01
N PHE A 61 -18.54 -13.78 2.11
CA PHE A 61 -17.84 -15.07 2.17
C PHE A 61 -16.95 -15.21 3.42
N PRO A 62 -17.50 -15.07 4.65
CA PRO A 62 -16.70 -15.03 5.88
C PRO A 62 -16.01 -16.37 6.23
N GLU A 63 -16.42 -17.48 5.60
CA GLU A 63 -15.76 -18.78 5.78
C GLU A 63 -14.54 -18.96 4.88
N GLN A 64 -14.41 -18.16 3.80
CA GLN A 64 -13.33 -18.23 2.81
C GLN A 64 -12.37 -17.04 2.91
N VAL A 65 -12.84 -15.90 3.39
CA VAL A 65 -12.09 -14.65 3.46
C VAL A 65 -12.04 -14.18 4.91
N GLU A 66 -10.87 -14.26 5.50
CA GLU A 66 -10.62 -13.83 6.88
C GLU A 66 -10.62 -12.30 7.01
N SER A 67 -10.00 -11.63 6.04
CA SER A 67 -9.83 -10.18 6.07
C SER A 67 -9.60 -9.62 4.67
N SER A 68 -9.83 -8.32 4.53
CA SER A 68 -9.63 -7.61 3.28
C SER A 68 -9.06 -6.21 3.52
N THR A 69 -8.37 -5.68 2.52
CA THR A 69 -7.86 -4.31 2.54
C THR A 69 -7.94 -3.69 1.16
N VAL A 70 -7.84 -2.39 1.12
CA VAL A 70 -7.76 -1.61 -0.10
C VAL A 70 -6.63 -0.58 0.00
N SER A 71 -5.96 -0.34 -1.12
CA SER A 71 -4.96 0.72 -1.22
C SER A 71 -5.08 1.50 -2.52
N CYS A 72 -4.48 2.67 -2.56
CA CYS A 72 -4.40 3.49 -3.76
C CYS A 72 -3.02 4.12 -3.87
N SER A 73 -2.36 3.93 -5.01
CA SER A 73 -1.10 4.59 -5.30
C SER A 73 -1.33 6.09 -5.53
N LEU A 74 -0.53 6.92 -4.88
CA LEU A 74 -0.57 8.37 -5.02
C LEU A 74 0.53 8.84 -5.98
N PHE A 75 0.12 9.68 -6.91
CA PHE A 75 1.00 10.35 -7.88
C PHE A 75 0.97 11.85 -7.60
N ASP A 76 1.96 12.58 -8.12
CA ASP A 76 2.03 14.04 -7.98
C ASP A 76 1.90 14.50 -6.52
N ASN A 77 2.70 13.88 -5.66
CA ASN A 77 2.78 14.21 -4.25
C ASN A 77 4.23 14.46 -3.82
N SER A 78 4.42 15.24 -2.78
CA SER A 78 5.73 15.48 -2.20
C SER A 78 5.66 15.67 -0.68
N PHE A 79 6.73 15.27 -0.03
CA PHE A 79 6.94 15.53 1.40
C PHE A 79 8.01 16.57 1.59
N GLN A 80 7.89 17.37 2.63
CA GLN A 80 8.90 18.36 3.01
C GLN A 80 9.21 18.24 4.50
N LEU A 81 10.51 18.24 4.79
CA LEU A 81 11.06 18.31 6.14
C LEU A 81 12.00 19.53 6.22
N GLY A 82 11.50 20.64 6.79
CA GLY A 82 12.18 21.93 6.71
C GLY A 82 12.29 22.41 5.25
N GLU A 83 13.52 22.61 4.78
CA GLU A 83 13.80 23.00 3.39
C GLU A 83 14.04 21.80 2.44
N ARG A 84 14.10 20.57 2.99
CA ARG A 84 14.35 19.36 2.20
C ARG A 84 13.04 18.82 1.65
N GLN A 85 13.02 18.55 0.34
CA GLN A 85 11.98 17.77 -0.31
C GLN A 85 12.37 16.29 -0.30
N LEU A 86 11.38 15.43 -0.06
CA LEU A 86 11.51 13.98 -0.09
C LEU A 86 10.51 13.44 -1.11
N ASP A 87 11.01 12.70 -2.09
CA ASP A 87 10.20 12.05 -3.12
C ASP A 87 10.02 10.58 -2.73
N LEU A 88 8.90 10.27 -2.09
CA LEU A 88 8.59 8.94 -1.59
C LEU A 88 7.49 8.30 -2.43
N SER A 89 7.70 7.04 -2.80
CA SER A 89 6.63 6.21 -3.35
C SER A 89 5.53 6.04 -2.31
N THR A 90 4.34 6.55 -2.59
CA THR A 90 3.29 6.72 -1.59
C THR A 90 2.03 5.97 -1.97
N VAL A 91 1.42 5.30 -1.00
CA VAL A 91 0.06 4.74 -1.11
C VAL A 91 -0.82 5.27 0.01
N MET A 92 -2.11 5.36 -0.25
CA MET A 92 -3.13 5.41 0.80
C MET A 92 -3.54 4.00 1.16
N ALA A 93 -3.78 3.74 2.45
CA ALA A 93 -4.27 2.45 2.90
C ALA A 93 -5.13 2.58 4.17
N ASP A 94 -5.85 1.50 4.48
CA ASP A 94 -6.62 1.34 5.70
C ASP A 94 -5.80 0.64 6.81
N THR A 95 -6.44 0.42 7.96
CA THR A 95 -5.82 -0.18 9.15
C THR A 95 -5.47 -1.66 8.97
N LEU A 96 -6.05 -2.36 8.00
CA LEU A 96 -5.84 -3.78 7.74
C LEU A 96 -4.73 -4.04 6.71
N TYR A 97 -4.21 -3.00 6.07
CA TYR A 97 -3.20 -3.11 5.02
C TYR A 97 -1.99 -3.96 5.43
N PHE A 98 -1.45 -3.71 6.61
CA PHE A 98 -0.28 -4.46 7.10
C PHE A 98 -0.60 -5.92 7.39
N SER A 99 -1.72 -6.20 8.03
CA SER A 99 -2.10 -7.57 8.40
C SER A 99 -2.51 -8.40 7.19
N VAL A 100 -3.29 -7.83 6.26
CA VAL A 100 -3.73 -8.54 5.05
C VAL A 100 -2.55 -8.85 4.14
N LEU A 101 -1.65 -7.89 3.92
CA LEU A 101 -0.46 -8.10 3.12
C LEU A 101 0.66 -8.84 3.87
N GLY A 102 0.56 -9.00 5.19
CA GLY A 102 1.61 -9.62 5.99
C GLY A 102 2.90 -8.79 6.03
N LEU A 103 2.78 -7.47 5.99
CA LEU A 103 3.92 -6.56 6.06
C LEU A 103 4.36 -6.37 7.51
N GLU A 104 5.67 -6.41 7.74
CA GLU A 104 6.25 -6.28 9.07
C GLU A 104 6.23 -4.82 9.56
N MET A 105 5.64 -4.61 10.74
CA MET A 105 5.74 -3.36 11.48
C MET A 105 6.95 -3.39 12.42
N ILE A 106 7.79 -2.36 12.36
CA ILE A 106 8.94 -2.19 13.26
C ILE A 106 8.52 -1.42 14.51
N GLU A 107 7.76 -0.34 14.32
CA GLU A 107 7.28 0.53 15.41
C GLU A 107 5.94 1.17 15.04
N GLY A 108 5.06 1.37 16.01
CA GLY A 108 3.75 1.99 15.80
C GLY A 108 2.59 0.99 15.79
N ASN A 109 1.38 1.50 15.60
CA ASN A 109 0.15 0.70 15.58
C ASN A 109 -0.62 0.97 14.28
N PRO A 110 -0.87 -0.04 13.41
CA PRO A 110 -1.65 0.11 12.19
C PRO A 110 -3.04 0.74 12.40
N GLN A 111 -3.62 0.61 13.59
CA GLN A 111 -4.90 1.23 13.93
C GLN A 111 -4.87 2.76 13.90
N ASP A 112 -3.69 3.38 14.00
CA ASP A 112 -3.54 4.83 13.85
C ASP A 112 -3.92 5.32 12.44
N LEU A 113 -3.91 4.43 11.40
CA LEU A 113 -4.41 4.75 10.06
C LEU A 113 -5.93 4.99 10.00
N ALA A 114 -6.67 4.72 11.07
CA ALA A 114 -8.08 5.12 11.18
C ALA A 114 -8.26 6.64 11.35
N GLY A 115 -7.22 7.35 11.81
CA GLY A 115 -7.21 8.80 11.97
C GLY A 115 -6.72 9.54 10.71
N PRO A 116 -7.12 10.81 10.51
CA PRO A 116 -6.57 11.64 9.45
C PRO A 116 -5.17 12.17 9.81
N ASP A 117 -4.46 12.65 8.78
CA ASP A 117 -3.16 13.32 8.87
C ASP A 117 -2.07 12.44 9.51
N VAL A 118 -2.12 11.13 9.20
CA VAL A 118 -1.18 10.12 9.67
C VAL A 118 -0.36 9.58 8.51
N VAL A 119 0.94 9.39 8.74
CA VAL A 119 1.86 8.71 7.81
C VAL A 119 2.69 7.66 8.54
N PHE A 120 2.89 6.53 7.86
CA PHE A 120 3.84 5.49 8.21
C PHE A 120 4.96 5.52 7.16
N LEU A 121 6.20 5.37 7.61
CA LEU A 121 7.38 5.40 6.73
C LEU A 121 8.07 4.04 6.70
N SER A 122 8.67 3.69 5.57
CA SER A 122 9.61 2.58 5.54
C SER A 122 10.84 2.88 6.40
N ALA A 123 11.53 1.86 6.88
CA ALA A 123 12.74 2.04 7.70
C ALA A 123 13.79 2.90 6.98
N LYS A 124 13.98 2.65 5.68
CA LYS A 124 14.89 3.43 4.85
C LYS A 124 14.47 4.90 4.76
N SER A 125 13.19 5.17 4.48
CA SER A 125 12.69 6.55 4.33
C SER A 125 12.71 7.31 5.65
N ALA A 126 12.40 6.64 6.77
CA ALA A 126 12.53 7.21 8.10
C ALA A 126 13.98 7.59 8.43
N LYS A 127 14.94 6.71 8.11
CA LYS A 127 16.37 6.97 8.28
C LYS A 127 16.87 8.11 7.38
N GLU A 128 16.41 8.15 6.13
CA GLU A 128 16.76 9.22 5.19
C GLU A 128 16.21 10.57 5.65
N ALA A 129 14.97 10.62 6.14
CA ALA A 129 14.34 11.85 6.60
C ALA A 129 14.97 12.37 7.91
N PHE A 130 15.10 11.50 8.91
CA PHE A 130 15.38 11.91 10.30
C PHE A 130 16.75 11.47 10.84
N GLY A 131 17.54 10.75 10.03
CA GLY A 131 18.84 10.23 10.48
C GLY A 131 18.72 9.22 11.60
N ASP A 132 19.42 9.45 12.71
CA ASP A 132 19.40 8.58 13.90
C ASP A 132 18.34 9.01 14.95
N GLU A 133 17.57 10.05 14.64
CA GLU A 133 16.52 10.50 15.56
C GLU A 133 15.26 9.64 15.41
N ASN A 134 14.57 9.39 16.54
CA ASN A 134 13.27 8.70 16.48
C ASN A 134 12.26 9.53 15.65
N PRO A 135 11.71 8.99 14.56
CA PRO A 135 10.75 9.70 13.70
C PRO A 135 9.33 9.74 14.28
N ILE A 136 8.99 8.85 15.21
CA ILE A 136 7.63 8.77 15.78
C ILE A 136 7.29 10.08 16.51
N GLY A 137 6.12 10.61 16.20
CA GLY A 137 5.65 11.90 16.74
C GLY A 137 6.19 13.14 16.03
N LYS A 138 7.11 12.98 15.06
CA LYS A 138 7.54 14.08 14.19
C LYS A 138 6.56 14.32 13.07
N THR A 139 6.68 15.47 12.41
CA THR A 139 5.76 15.87 11.35
C THR A 139 6.49 16.11 10.04
N LEU A 140 5.79 15.83 8.94
CA LEU A 140 6.18 16.14 7.58
C LEU A 140 5.11 17.01 6.95
N ARG A 141 5.50 18.07 6.25
CA ARG A 141 4.57 18.74 5.34
C ARG A 141 4.33 17.85 4.13
N TYR A 142 3.10 17.79 3.70
CA TYR A 142 2.67 16.98 2.58
C TYR A 142 1.88 17.82 1.59
N ASP A 143 2.25 17.75 0.33
CA ASP A 143 1.54 18.37 -0.80
C ASP A 143 1.02 17.27 -1.71
N PHE A 144 -0.24 17.34 -2.04
CA PHE A 144 -0.91 16.41 -2.93
C PHE A 144 -1.94 17.15 -3.78
N TRP A 145 -1.70 17.26 -5.07
CA TRP A 145 -2.53 18.01 -6.02
C TRP A 145 -2.85 19.43 -5.57
N GLY A 146 -1.86 20.13 -4.99
CA GLY A 146 -2.02 21.48 -4.49
C GLY A 146 -2.73 21.60 -3.14
N TYR A 147 -3.10 20.49 -2.50
CA TYR A 147 -3.54 20.48 -1.12
C TYR A 147 -2.36 20.26 -0.20
N GLN A 148 -2.21 21.13 0.77
CA GLN A 148 -1.12 21.05 1.73
C GLN A 148 -1.68 20.69 3.10
N THR A 149 -1.04 19.71 3.74
CA THR A 149 -1.30 19.34 5.13
C THR A 149 -0.02 19.00 5.86
N THR A 150 -0.12 18.75 7.14
CA THR A 150 0.98 18.26 7.97
C THR A 150 0.61 16.88 8.46
N LEU A 151 1.44 15.89 8.11
CA LEU A 151 1.27 14.51 8.51
C LEU A 151 2.11 14.21 9.75
N LEU A 152 1.52 13.49 10.70
CA LEU A 152 2.18 12.98 11.89
C LEU A 152 2.72 11.58 11.62
N VAL A 153 4.00 11.36 11.83
CA VAL A 153 4.61 10.04 11.74
C VAL A 153 4.16 9.19 12.92
N LYS A 154 3.45 8.11 12.66
CA LYS A 154 2.87 7.20 13.66
C LYS A 154 3.41 5.78 13.60
N GLY A 155 4.13 5.42 12.54
CA GLY A 155 4.68 4.09 12.42
C GLY A 155 5.85 4.00 11.46
N ILE A 156 6.63 2.95 11.67
CA ILE A 156 7.76 2.53 10.83
C ILE A 156 7.52 1.07 10.46
N PHE A 157 7.65 0.77 9.19
CA PHE A 157 7.53 -0.59 8.66
C PHE A 157 8.83 -1.03 7.97
N ALA A 158 9.01 -2.35 7.85
CA ALA A 158 10.17 -2.92 7.17
C ALA A 158 10.19 -2.56 5.69
N ASP A 159 11.37 -2.37 5.12
CA ASP A 159 11.52 -2.07 3.71
C ASP A 159 10.99 -3.23 2.86
N ILE A 160 10.16 -2.93 1.89
CA ILE A 160 9.62 -3.93 0.97
C ILE A 160 10.69 -4.27 -0.07
N PRO A 161 11.08 -5.55 -0.23
CA PRO A 161 12.13 -5.95 -1.15
C PRO A 161 11.75 -5.77 -2.61
N LEU A 162 12.75 -5.86 -3.51
CA LEU A 162 12.58 -5.67 -4.96
C LEU A 162 11.77 -6.78 -5.64
N ASN A 163 11.81 -7.98 -5.08
CA ASN A 163 11.14 -9.18 -5.58
C ASN A 163 9.70 -9.28 -5.08
N THR A 164 8.91 -8.27 -5.39
CA THR A 164 7.49 -8.18 -5.04
C THR A 164 6.63 -7.94 -6.27
N SER A 165 5.43 -8.51 -6.27
CA SER A 165 4.38 -8.25 -7.26
C SER A 165 3.58 -6.97 -6.97
N LEU A 166 3.83 -6.29 -5.85
CA LEU A 166 3.27 -4.96 -5.63
C LEU A 166 3.74 -4.04 -6.75
N GLU A 167 2.80 -3.42 -7.44
CA GLU A 167 3.11 -2.50 -8.55
C GLU A 167 4.02 -1.36 -8.10
N ARG A 168 3.79 -0.88 -6.88
CA ARG A 168 4.65 0.10 -6.22
C ARG A 168 4.98 -0.39 -4.83
N ARG A 169 6.26 -0.39 -4.53
CA ARG A 169 6.75 -0.59 -3.17
C ARG A 169 6.58 0.72 -2.41
N PRO A 170 5.63 0.82 -1.50
CA PRO A 170 5.45 2.05 -0.75
C PRO A 170 6.65 2.32 0.14
N GLU A 171 7.09 3.56 0.14
CA GLU A 171 8.06 4.14 1.06
C GLU A 171 7.37 4.99 2.12
N ALA A 172 6.13 5.41 1.82
CA ALA A 172 5.22 6.08 2.74
C ALA A 172 3.80 5.54 2.58
N ILE A 173 3.10 5.34 3.69
CA ILE A 173 1.69 4.93 3.73
C ILE A 173 0.91 6.00 4.47
N ILE A 174 -0.09 6.59 3.80
CA ILE A 174 -0.95 7.65 4.34
C ILE A 174 -2.33 7.06 4.61
N SER A 175 -2.97 7.51 5.68
CA SER A 175 -4.32 7.08 6.01
C SER A 175 -5.36 7.57 5.01
N PHE A 176 -6.34 6.72 4.64
CA PHE A 176 -7.49 7.11 3.79
C PHE A 176 -8.26 8.32 4.33
N PRO A 177 -8.52 8.46 5.65
CA PRO A 177 -9.21 9.63 6.20
C PRO A 177 -8.52 10.96 5.89
N THR A 178 -7.20 10.98 5.68
CA THR A 178 -6.47 12.20 5.28
C THR A 178 -7.02 12.75 3.96
N ILE A 179 -7.13 11.88 2.96
CA ILE A 179 -7.60 12.29 1.64
C ILE A 179 -9.10 12.60 1.66
N GLY A 180 -9.89 11.78 2.35
CA GLY A 180 -11.32 12.04 2.52
C GLY A 180 -11.59 13.43 3.14
N ARG A 181 -10.79 13.81 4.14
CA ARG A 181 -10.89 15.11 4.82
C ARG A 181 -10.55 16.29 3.90
N HIS A 182 -9.46 16.19 3.14
CA HIS A 182 -8.92 17.31 2.36
C HIS A 182 -9.53 17.43 0.97
N LEU A 183 -9.78 16.31 0.28
CA LEU A 183 -10.28 16.30 -1.09
C LEU A 183 -11.79 16.04 -1.21
N LYS A 184 -12.45 15.69 -0.11
CA LYS A 184 -13.86 15.29 -0.10
C LYS A 184 -14.18 14.16 -1.09
N TRP A 185 -13.23 13.27 -1.30
CA TRP A 185 -13.42 12.12 -2.19
C TRP A 185 -14.52 11.20 -1.65
N ASN A 186 -15.29 10.67 -2.58
CA ASN A 186 -16.26 9.64 -2.24
C ASN A 186 -15.50 8.32 -2.01
N LEU A 187 -15.48 7.87 -0.76
CA LEU A 187 -14.85 6.60 -0.36
C LEU A 187 -15.83 5.42 -0.37
N GLY A 188 -17.05 5.62 -0.83
CA GLY A 188 -18.09 4.60 -0.94
C GLY A 188 -18.17 3.95 -2.33
N TRP A 189 -19.33 3.41 -2.66
CA TRP A 189 -19.61 2.71 -3.91
C TRP A 189 -19.43 3.54 -5.19
N GLN A 190 -19.28 4.84 -5.09
CA GLN A 190 -18.98 5.75 -6.20
C GLN A 190 -17.54 6.29 -6.14
N SER A 191 -16.62 5.54 -5.52
CA SER A 191 -15.23 5.98 -5.29
C SER A 191 -14.35 6.01 -6.54
N GLY A 192 -14.86 5.57 -7.69
CA GLY A 192 -14.02 5.33 -8.87
C GLY A 192 -13.29 3.99 -8.80
N GLY A 193 -12.62 3.60 -9.86
CA GLY A 193 -12.02 2.27 -10.04
C GLY A 193 -10.49 2.29 -10.10
N ASN A 194 -9.81 2.98 -9.17
CA ASN A 194 -8.35 3.13 -9.18
C ASN A 194 -7.69 2.57 -7.91
N TYR A 195 -8.32 1.59 -7.28
CA TYR A 195 -7.85 1.02 -6.02
C TYR A 195 -7.42 -0.42 -6.20
N ASP A 196 -6.34 -0.80 -5.54
CA ASP A 196 -5.92 -2.20 -5.42
C ASP A 196 -6.65 -2.83 -4.22
N GLY A 197 -7.38 -3.91 -4.46
CA GLY A 197 -8.07 -4.67 -3.41
C GLY A 197 -7.37 -5.98 -3.14
N TYR A 198 -7.26 -6.35 -1.87
CA TYR A 198 -6.62 -7.58 -1.43
C TYR A 198 -7.51 -8.32 -0.44
N LEU A 199 -7.43 -9.66 -0.48
CA LEU A 199 -8.14 -10.58 0.41
C LEU A 199 -7.14 -11.56 1.03
N ARG A 200 -7.44 -11.99 2.23
CA ARG A 200 -6.75 -13.07 2.92
C ARG A 200 -7.74 -14.06 3.48
#